data_cda63307a85d2587ff77719c067f90ef
#
_entry.id   cda63307a85d2587ff77719c067f90ef
#
_cell.length_a   1.000
_cell.length_b   1.000
_cell.length_c   1.000
_cell.angle_alpha   90.00
_cell.angle_beta   90.00
_cell.angle_gamma   90.00
#
_symmetry.space_group_name_H-M   'P 1'
#
loop_
_entity.id
_entity.type
_entity.pdbx_description
1 polymer ?
#
loop_
_entity_poly.entity_id
_entity_poly.type
_entity_poly.pdbx_seq_one_letter_code
_entity_poly.pdbx_strand_id
1 'polypeptide(L)'
;MKNNIYLVTGAAGFLGSNICRQLIARGERVRALIMNGDPAEKYVPKGVEIVHGDLLDETSLDVFFDTGEVDDVYVIHCASIVWVKNEVNPKVHAVNVDGTANILAQCVKNRVTKLIYISSTGAIPELPHGEKIKEVDRFLPTDGLVDYYSKTKAEATQLVLDALKEHPDLDASIVHHSGICGPYDYAFGSVTSMVRDFLQGKMKMGIEGTFNSVDVRDLAEGVIAACERGRRGECYIMSNEVVTMRDMFRLMNESVGLSHRYYVLSREFAHVGVWFLGLASKFTGKDPLLSEFNIYMLNRNNEYDCSKAERELGFHCRPFSESIRDTVAWLREEEFLSAA
;
A
#
# COMPACT_ATOMS: atom_id res chain seq x y z
N MET A 1 -28.58 15.22 5.43
CA MET A 1 -27.35 14.46 5.11
C MET A 1 -27.18 13.41 6.19
N LYS A 2 -26.77 12.19 5.88
CA LYS A 2 -26.43 11.19 6.90
C LYS A 2 -25.26 11.70 7.74
N ASN A 3 -25.28 11.43 9.04
CA ASN A 3 -24.19 11.78 9.95
C ASN A 3 -23.22 10.60 10.04
N ASN A 4 -22.50 10.33 8.94
CA ASN A 4 -21.52 9.23 8.85
C ASN A 4 -20.16 9.68 9.38
N ILE A 5 -19.37 8.72 9.86
CA ILE A 5 -17.96 8.95 10.22
C ILE A 5 -17.07 7.86 9.63
N TYR A 6 -15.91 8.28 9.15
CA TYR A 6 -14.87 7.38 8.65
C TYR A 6 -13.70 7.34 9.64
N LEU A 7 -13.43 6.18 10.21
CA LEU A 7 -12.31 5.92 11.10
C LEU A 7 -11.16 5.35 10.28
N VAL A 8 -10.05 6.10 10.17
CA VAL A 8 -8.92 5.72 9.32
C VAL A 8 -7.69 5.47 10.17
N THR A 9 -7.16 4.24 10.13
CA THR A 9 -5.83 3.95 10.69
C THR A 9 -4.78 4.08 9.61
N GLY A 10 -3.55 4.43 9.97
CA GLY A 10 -2.48 4.69 9.00
C GLY A 10 -2.72 5.97 8.17
N ALA A 11 -3.50 6.92 8.69
CA ALA A 11 -3.89 8.14 8.00
C ALA A 11 -2.73 9.11 7.71
N ALA A 12 -1.62 9.01 8.42
CA ALA A 12 -0.39 9.75 8.11
C ALA A 12 0.45 9.09 7.00
N GLY A 13 0.12 7.85 6.59
CA GLY A 13 0.77 7.12 5.51
C GLY A 13 0.29 7.55 4.12
N PHE A 14 0.95 7.02 3.09
CA PHE A 14 0.70 7.40 1.70
C PHE A 14 -0.76 7.18 1.26
N LEU A 15 -1.29 5.96 1.41
CA LEU A 15 -2.68 5.66 1.05
C LEU A 15 -3.67 6.34 1.99
N GLY A 16 -3.46 6.22 3.31
CA GLY A 16 -4.39 6.74 4.30
C GLY A 16 -4.58 8.26 4.20
N SER A 17 -3.52 9.04 3.97
CA SER A 17 -3.62 10.49 3.78
C SER A 17 -4.39 10.87 2.51
N ASN A 18 -4.25 10.11 1.43
CA ASN A 18 -5.02 10.32 0.20
C ASN A 18 -6.51 9.96 0.37
N ILE A 19 -6.82 8.89 1.11
CA ILE A 19 -8.21 8.56 1.49
C ILE A 19 -8.82 9.70 2.33
N CYS A 20 -8.13 10.15 3.38
CA CYS A 20 -8.58 11.26 4.21
C CYS A 20 -8.81 12.52 3.37
N ARG A 21 -7.89 12.85 2.46
CA ARG A 21 -8.00 14.01 1.56
C ARG A 21 -9.25 13.95 0.69
N GLN A 22 -9.56 12.79 0.12
CA GLN A 22 -10.74 12.62 -0.71
C GLN A 22 -12.04 12.64 0.10
N LEU A 23 -12.08 12.03 1.28
CA LEU A 23 -13.23 12.04 2.16
C LEU A 23 -13.55 13.46 2.64
N ILE A 24 -12.55 14.23 3.08
CA ILE A 24 -12.73 15.65 3.47
C ILE A 24 -13.24 16.48 2.28
N ALA A 25 -12.70 16.25 1.07
CA ALA A 25 -13.17 16.95 -0.14
C ALA A 25 -14.65 16.64 -0.48
N ARG A 26 -15.17 15.48 -0.06
CA ARG A 26 -16.57 15.08 -0.19
C ARG A 26 -17.47 15.62 0.95
N GLY A 27 -16.86 16.29 1.94
CA GLY A 27 -17.57 16.81 3.10
C GLY A 27 -17.86 15.77 4.18
N GLU A 28 -17.18 14.62 4.15
CA GLU A 28 -17.34 13.54 5.12
C GLU A 28 -16.58 13.84 6.42
N ARG A 29 -17.08 13.31 7.53
CA ARG A 29 -16.38 13.35 8.81
C ARG A 29 -15.32 12.25 8.86
N VAL A 30 -14.07 12.63 9.12
CA VAL A 30 -12.95 11.70 9.18
C VAL A 30 -12.23 11.82 10.50
N ARG A 31 -12.01 10.69 11.16
CA ARG A 31 -11.17 10.57 12.36
C ARG A 31 -10.00 9.65 12.06
N ALA A 32 -8.81 10.08 12.42
CA ALA A 32 -7.56 9.36 12.20
C ALA A 32 -6.96 8.88 13.52
N LEU A 33 -6.48 7.63 13.55
CA LEU A 33 -5.61 7.12 14.61
C LEU A 33 -4.16 7.39 14.22
N ILE A 34 -3.46 8.17 15.03
CA ILE A 34 -2.06 8.54 14.81
C ILE A 34 -1.25 8.19 16.06
N MET A 35 -0.07 7.61 15.87
CA MET A 35 0.81 7.34 17.01
C MET A 35 1.31 8.64 17.65
N ASN A 36 1.43 8.64 18.97
CA ASN A 36 2.00 9.79 19.69
C ASN A 36 3.40 10.13 19.16
N GLY A 37 3.58 11.38 18.74
CA GLY A 37 4.86 11.88 18.24
C GLY A 37 5.23 11.40 16.83
N ASP A 38 4.28 10.90 16.04
CA ASP A 38 4.53 10.56 14.65
C ASP A 38 4.89 11.82 13.83
N PRO A 39 6.10 11.91 13.28
CA PRO A 39 6.51 13.09 12.51
C PRO A 39 5.71 13.28 11.21
N ALA A 40 5.00 12.25 10.75
CA ALA A 40 4.15 12.32 9.57
C ALA A 40 2.76 12.93 9.85
N GLU A 41 2.39 13.16 11.12
CA GLU A 41 1.12 13.78 11.50
C GLU A 41 0.88 15.13 10.78
N LYS A 42 1.92 15.92 10.57
CA LYS A 42 1.86 17.20 9.85
C LYS A 42 1.34 17.09 8.40
N TYR A 43 1.35 15.89 7.82
CA TYR A 43 0.87 15.63 6.46
C TYR A 43 -0.58 15.14 6.41
N VAL A 44 -1.19 14.90 7.59
CA VAL A 44 -2.62 14.58 7.67
C VAL A 44 -3.42 15.79 7.18
N PRO A 45 -4.40 15.60 6.29
CA PRO A 45 -5.19 16.71 5.73
C PRO A 45 -5.92 17.51 6.81
N LYS A 46 -5.99 18.82 6.61
CA LYS A 46 -6.78 19.68 7.50
C LYS A 46 -8.25 19.27 7.48
N GLY A 47 -8.89 19.29 8.66
CA GLY A 47 -10.28 18.89 8.84
C GLY A 47 -10.45 17.45 9.31
N VAL A 48 -9.39 16.65 9.34
CA VAL A 48 -9.39 15.33 9.96
C VAL A 48 -9.29 15.49 11.47
N GLU A 49 -10.18 14.83 12.21
CA GLU A 49 -10.10 14.71 13.67
C GLU A 49 -8.99 13.71 14.03
N ILE A 50 -8.01 14.12 14.83
CA ILE A 50 -6.89 13.27 15.22
C ILE A 50 -7.13 12.72 16.62
N VAL A 51 -7.03 11.39 16.75
CA VAL A 51 -6.94 10.68 18.02
C VAL A 51 -5.54 10.06 18.09
N HIS A 52 -4.81 10.37 19.15
CA HIS A 52 -3.50 9.76 19.39
C HIS A 52 -3.65 8.42 20.09
N GLY A 53 -3.00 7.39 19.54
CA GLY A 53 -3.08 6.04 20.07
C GLY A 53 -2.23 5.03 19.30
N ASP A 54 -2.25 3.80 19.77
CA ASP A 54 -1.53 2.67 19.19
C ASP A 54 -2.52 1.53 18.90
N LEU A 55 -2.33 0.82 17.78
CA LEU A 55 -3.10 -0.38 17.43
C LEU A 55 -3.00 -1.50 18.48
N LEU A 56 -1.93 -1.49 19.27
CA LEU A 56 -1.65 -2.48 20.30
C LEU A 56 -2.14 -2.05 21.70
N ASP A 57 -2.73 -0.86 21.83
CA ASP A 57 -3.29 -0.34 23.08
C ASP A 57 -4.81 -0.25 22.99
N GLU A 58 -5.51 -1.21 23.61
CA GLU A 58 -6.97 -1.28 23.64
C GLU A 58 -7.61 0.00 24.19
N THR A 59 -6.98 0.66 25.17
CA THR A 59 -7.52 1.88 25.78
C THR A 59 -7.57 3.01 24.76
N SER A 60 -6.52 3.16 23.97
CA SER A 60 -6.48 4.18 22.90
C SER A 60 -7.46 3.86 21.77
N LEU A 61 -7.67 2.56 21.49
CA LEU A 61 -8.66 2.14 20.50
C LEU A 61 -10.10 2.41 21.00
N ASP A 62 -10.38 2.22 22.27
CA ASP A 62 -11.70 2.58 22.83
C ASP A 62 -12.01 4.08 22.61
N VAL A 63 -11.04 4.96 22.81
CA VAL A 63 -11.18 6.40 22.53
C VAL A 63 -11.35 6.65 21.03
N PHE A 64 -10.60 5.97 20.18
CA PHE A 64 -10.70 6.11 18.73
C PHE A 64 -12.07 5.71 18.18
N PHE A 65 -12.68 4.66 18.73
CA PHE A 65 -14.00 4.16 18.34
C PHE A 65 -15.18 4.84 19.05
N ASP A 66 -14.96 5.68 20.06
CA ASP A 66 -16.02 6.46 20.70
C ASP A 66 -16.47 7.62 19.79
N THR A 67 -17.36 7.34 18.85
CA THR A 67 -17.82 8.29 17.84
C THR A 67 -19.02 9.14 18.29
N GLY A 68 -19.59 8.85 19.46
CA GLY A 68 -20.88 9.41 19.87
C GLY A 68 -22.02 8.95 18.97
N GLU A 69 -23.09 9.72 18.90
CA GLU A 69 -24.27 9.40 18.06
C GLU A 69 -23.99 9.72 16.59
N VAL A 70 -23.90 8.68 15.75
CA VAL A 70 -23.73 8.75 14.29
C VAL A 70 -24.64 7.72 13.62
N ASP A 71 -24.94 7.93 12.33
CA ASP A 71 -25.77 6.99 11.55
C ASP A 71 -24.97 5.76 11.13
N ASP A 72 -23.81 5.99 10.52
CA ASP A 72 -22.93 4.93 10.02
C ASP A 72 -21.47 5.16 10.44
N VAL A 73 -20.79 4.08 10.83
CA VAL A 73 -19.35 4.05 11.13
C VAL A 73 -18.64 3.18 10.11
N TYR A 74 -17.80 3.79 9.30
CA TYR A 74 -16.92 3.08 8.36
C TYR A 74 -15.50 3.04 8.90
N VAL A 75 -14.88 1.88 8.92
CA VAL A 75 -13.48 1.72 9.34
C VAL A 75 -12.63 1.38 8.13
N ILE A 76 -11.57 2.15 7.89
CA ILE A 76 -10.59 1.88 6.83
C ILE A 76 -9.24 1.61 7.51
N HIS A 77 -8.83 0.35 7.51
CA HIS A 77 -7.62 -0.10 8.19
C HIS A 77 -6.44 -0.17 7.23
N CYS A 78 -5.70 0.95 7.11
CA CYS A 78 -4.50 1.07 6.27
C CYS A 78 -3.19 0.87 7.04
N ALA A 79 -3.21 0.97 8.37
CA ALA A 79 -1.98 0.90 9.17
C ALA A 79 -1.30 -0.46 8.99
N SER A 80 -0.04 -0.44 8.60
CA SER A 80 0.83 -1.61 8.52
C SER A 80 2.29 -1.20 8.41
N ILE A 81 3.19 -2.08 8.81
CA ILE A 81 4.62 -1.92 8.57
C ILE A 81 4.99 -2.69 7.31
N VAL A 82 5.47 -1.98 6.28
CA VAL A 82 6.07 -2.59 5.09
C VAL A 82 7.48 -3.05 5.43
N TRP A 83 7.78 -4.32 5.19
CA TRP A 83 9.06 -4.94 5.53
C TRP A 83 9.65 -5.63 4.31
N VAL A 84 10.73 -5.06 3.78
CA VAL A 84 11.38 -5.53 2.53
C VAL A 84 12.47 -6.58 2.76
N LYS A 85 12.61 -7.10 3.98
CA LYS A 85 13.58 -8.15 4.33
C LYS A 85 12.85 -9.48 4.57
N ASN A 86 13.55 -10.60 4.35
CA ASN A 86 12.97 -11.93 4.59
C ASN A 86 13.01 -12.36 6.05
N GLU A 87 13.77 -11.65 6.88
CA GLU A 87 13.91 -11.96 8.30
C GLU A 87 12.62 -11.71 9.06
N VAL A 88 12.31 -12.60 9.98
CA VAL A 88 11.19 -12.44 10.91
C VAL A 88 11.42 -11.21 11.78
N ASN A 89 10.43 -10.33 11.83
CA ASN A 89 10.45 -9.16 12.69
C ASN A 89 9.19 -9.14 13.57
N PRO A 90 9.33 -9.39 14.87
CA PRO A 90 8.19 -9.44 15.78
C PRO A 90 7.33 -8.17 15.78
N LYS A 91 7.95 -6.99 15.59
CA LYS A 91 7.21 -5.73 15.51
C LYS A 91 6.30 -5.67 14.26
N VAL A 92 6.76 -6.24 13.14
CA VAL A 92 5.95 -6.30 11.91
C VAL A 92 4.74 -7.20 12.14
N HIS A 93 4.92 -8.35 12.79
CA HIS A 93 3.81 -9.24 13.14
C HIS A 93 2.83 -8.55 14.09
N ALA A 94 3.33 -7.99 15.18
CA ALA A 94 2.50 -7.31 16.17
C ALA A 94 1.61 -6.22 15.52
N VAL A 95 2.18 -5.35 14.68
CA VAL A 95 1.40 -4.29 14.04
C VAL A 95 0.46 -4.84 12.97
N ASN A 96 0.96 -5.72 12.08
CA ASN A 96 0.19 -6.16 10.91
C ASN A 96 -0.86 -7.22 11.23
N VAL A 97 -0.60 -8.08 12.23
CA VAL A 97 -1.48 -9.21 12.59
C VAL A 97 -2.23 -8.90 13.88
N ASP A 98 -1.52 -8.70 15.00
CA ASP A 98 -2.18 -8.47 16.29
C ASP A 98 -2.93 -7.13 16.30
N GLY A 99 -2.37 -6.07 15.69
CA GLY A 99 -3.05 -4.79 15.48
C GLY A 99 -4.33 -4.92 14.65
N THR A 100 -4.32 -5.77 13.60
CA THR A 100 -5.54 -6.07 12.81
C THR A 100 -6.57 -6.82 13.66
N ALA A 101 -6.14 -7.77 14.50
CA ALA A 101 -7.02 -8.48 15.42
C ALA A 101 -7.71 -7.52 16.41
N ASN A 102 -6.96 -6.55 16.96
CA ASN A 102 -7.52 -5.53 17.85
C ASN A 102 -8.54 -4.64 17.14
N ILE A 103 -8.27 -4.22 15.90
CA ILE A 103 -9.25 -3.47 15.09
C ILE A 103 -10.51 -4.30 14.83
N LEU A 104 -10.38 -5.58 14.50
CA LEU A 104 -11.54 -6.47 14.33
C LEU A 104 -12.38 -6.58 15.61
N ALA A 105 -11.73 -6.76 16.77
CA ALA A 105 -12.41 -6.81 18.06
C ALA A 105 -13.20 -5.51 18.33
N GLN A 106 -12.60 -4.36 18.04
CA GLN A 106 -13.28 -3.06 18.17
C GLN A 106 -14.43 -2.90 17.17
N CYS A 107 -14.28 -3.36 15.93
CA CYS A 107 -15.36 -3.32 14.94
C CYS A 107 -16.57 -4.14 15.40
N VAL A 108 -16.34 -5.32 15.96
CA VAL A 108 -17.41 -6.18 16.52
C VAL A 108 -18.04 -5.52 17.74
N LYS A 109 -17.23 -5.06 18.71
CA LYS A 109 -17.67 -4.42 19.95
C LYS A 109 -18.56 -3.21 19.68
N ASN A 110 -18.18 -2.38 18.72
CA ASN A 110 -18.88 -1.11 18.40
C ASN A 110 -19.91 -1.26 17.26
N ARG A 111 -20.11 -2.47 16.71
CA ARG A 111 -21.08 -2.75 15.63
C ARG A 111 -20.92 -1.78 14.47
N VAL A 112 -19.69 -1.63 13.97
CA VAL A 112 -19.43 -0.72 12.86
C VAL A 112 -20.22 -1.14 11.61
N THR A 113 -20.62 -0.17 10.81
CA THR A 113 -21.38 -0.42 9.57
C THR A 113 -20.57 -1.24 8.58
N LYS A 114 -19.26 -0.91 8.43
CA LYS A 114 -18.38 -1.68 7.54
C LYS A 114 -16.89 -1.45 7.85
N LEU A 115 -16.12 -2.51 7.73
CA LEU A 115 -14.65 -2.50 7.74
C LEU A 115 -14.11 -2.71 6.32
N ILE A 116 -13.18 -1.85 5.89
CA ILE A 116 -12.32 -2.11 4.74
C ILE A 116 -10.89 -2.38 5.24
N TYR A 117 -10.45 -3.62 5.06
CA TYR A 117 -9.09 -4.02 5.37
C TYR A 117 -8.20 -3.86 4.15
N ILE A 118 -7.10 -3.11 4.29
CA ILE A 118 -6.12 -2.93 3.23
C ILE A 118 -5.04 -3.99 3.33
N SER A 119 -5.12 -4.97 2.44
CA SER A 119 -4.15 -6.02 2.24
C SER A 119 -3.19 -5.68 1.10
N SER A 120 -2.51 -6.65 0.54
CA SER A 120 -1.56 -6.50 -0.56
C SER A 120 -1.73 -7.65 -1.56
N THR A 121 -1.44 -7.42 -2.84
CA THR A 121 -1.31 -8.50 -3.82
C THR A 121 -0.18 -9.48 -3.45
N GLY A 122 0.77 -9.05 -2.61
CA GLY A 122 1.79 -9.94 -2.05
C GLY A 122 1.23 -11.06 -1.16
N ALA A 123 0.03 -10.89 -0.60
CA ALA A 123 -0.65 -11.93 0.18
C ALA A 123 -1.27 -13.04 -0.69
N ILE A 124 -1.37 -12.85 -1.99
CA ILE A 124 -1.96 -13.80 -2.93
C ILE A 124 -0.83 -14.67 -3.52
N PRO A 125 -0.98 -16.00 -3.56
CA PRO A 125 -0.01 -16.89 -4.19
C PRO A 125 0.26 -16.50 -5.64
N GLU A 126 1.53 -16.57 -6.04
CA GLU A 126 1.95 -16.27 -7.41
C GLU A 126 1.49 -17.37 -8.37
N LEU A 127 1.03 -16.98 -9.55
CA LEU A 127 0.75 -17.86 -10.66
C LEU A 127 1.90 -17.82 -11.71
N PRO A 128 2.03 -18.84 -12.57
CA PRO A 128 2.97 -18.80 -13.66
C PRO A 128 2.83 -17.57 -14.55
N HIS A 129 3.91 -17.10 -15.17
CA HIS A 129 3.86 -16.01 -16.13
C HIS A 129 2.87 -16.28 -17.26
N GLY A 130 2.09 -15.26 -17.64
CA GLY A 130 1.03 -15.35 -18.64
C GLY A 130 -0.34 -15.73 -18.07
N GLU A 131 -0.41 -16.06 -16.79
CA GLU A 131 -1.67 -16.27 -16.08
C GLU A 131 -1.94 -15.06 -15.17
N LYS A 132 -3.13 -14.46 -15.28
CA LYS A 132 -3.51 -13.35 -14.41
C LYS A 132 -3.85 -13.83 -13.01
N ILE A 133 -3.19 -13.24 -12.02
CA ILE A 133 -3.44 -13.50 -10.59
C ILE A 133 -4.81 -12.92 -10.23
N LYS A 134 -5.64 -13.74 -9.58
CA LYS A 134 -7.01 -13.42 -9.15
C LYS A 134 -7.14 -13.51 -7.64
N GLU A 135 -8.25 -13.01 -7.14
CA GLU A 135 -8.62 -13.17 -5.74
C GLU A 135 -8.79 -14.65 -5.39
N VAL A 136 -8.42 -14.99 -4.17
CA VAL A 136 -8.56 -16.33 -3.59
C VAL A 136 -9.41 -16.27 -2.32
N ASP A 137 -9.99 -17.41 -1.93
CA ASP A 137 -10.91 -17.50 -0.80
C ASP A 137 -10.21 -17.84 0.53
N ARG A 138 -8.92 -18.15 0.47
CA ARG A 138 -8.11 -18.55 1.62
C ARG A 138 -6.69 -18.03 1.51
N PHE A 139 -6.16 -17.57 2.62
CA PHE A 139 -4.82 -17.00 2.72
C PHE A 139 -4.01 -17.73 3.80
N LEU A 140 -2.94 -18.42 3.39
CA LEU A 140 -2.04 -19.08 4.32
C LEU A 140 -0.63 -18.52 4.14
N PRO A 141 0.08 -18.21 5.24
CA PRO A 141 1.48 -17.75 5.18
C PRO A 141 2.43 -18.77 4.53
N THR A 142 2.00 -20.02 4.42
CA THR A 142 2.76 -21.15 3.84
C THR A 142 2.54 -21.35 2.35
N ASP A 143 1.62 -20.62 1.71
CA ASP A 143 1.22 -20.83 0.31
C ASP A 143 2.22 -20.25 -0.71
N GLY A 144 3.52 -20.56 -0.54
CA GLY A 144 4.58 -20.15 -1.47
C GLY A 144 4.99 -18.68 -1.36
N LEU A 145 4.52 -17.95 -0.33
CA LEU A 145 4.86 -16.55 -0.12
C LEU A 145 6.33 -16.39 0.29
N VAL A 146 7.07 -15.56 -0.44
CA VAL A 146 8.53 -15.48 -0.32
C VAL A 146 8.97 -14.59 0.84
N ASP A 147 8.34 -13.43 1.01
CA ASP A 147 8.77 -12.43 1.98
C ASP A 147 7.90 -12.42 3.26
N TYR A 148 8.49 -11.94 4.35
CA TYR A 148 7.82 -11.93 5.65
C TYR A 148 6.64 -10.96 5.70
N TYR A 149 6.70 -9.83 5.00
CA TYR A 149 5.59 -8.88 4.91
C TYR A 149 4.36 -9.52 4.26
N SER A 150 4.55 -10.19 3.12
CA SER A 150 3.47 -10.91 2.42
C SER A 150 2.83 -11.98 3.30
N LYS A 151 3.64 -12.70 4.09
CA LYS A 151 3.14 -13.68 5.07
C LYS A 151 2.26 -13.04 6.14
N THR A 152 2.68 -11.91 6.72
CA THR A 152 1.85 -11.20 7.72
C THR A 152 0.58 -10.63 7.12
N LYS A 153 0.61 -10.19 5.86
CA LYS A 153 -0.59 -9.72 5.16
C LYS A 153 -1.56 -10.86 4.84
N ALA A 154 -1.06 -12.03 4.46
CA ALA A 154 -1.89 -13.22 4.27
C ALA A 154 -2.55 -13.66 5.58
N GLU A 155 -1.78 -13.74 6.67
CA GLU A 155 -2.28 -14.09 8.00
C GLU A 155 -3.38 -13.11 8.46
N ALA A 156 -3.12 -11.81 8.38
CA ALA A 156 -4.10 -10.80 8.74
C ALA A 156 -5.35 -10.81 7.84
N THR A 157 -5.20 -11.09 6.54
CA THR A 157 -6.34 -11.27 5.63
C THR A 157 -7.19 -12.46 6.06
N GLN A 158 -6.55 -13.58 6.42
CA GLN A 158 -7.26 -14.76 6.91
C GLN A 158 -7.99 -14.47 8.22
N LEU A 159 -7.40 -13.70 9.15
CA LEU A 159 -8.08 -13.28 10.38
C LEU A 159 -9.38 -12.50 10.08
N VAL A 160 -9.36 -11.60 9.09
CA VAL A 160 -10.58 -10.87 8.70
C VAL A 160 -11.64 -11.85 8.18
N LEU A 161 -11.27 -12.80 7.32
CA LEU A 161 -12.20 -13.79 6.78
C LEU A 161 -12.75 -14.73 7.86
N ASP A 162 -11.94 -15.09 8.85
CA ASP A 162 -12.38 -15.96 9.95
C ASP A 162 -13.29 -15.19 10.93
N ALA A 163 -12.98 -13.93 11.24
CA ALA A 163 -13.86 -13.07 12.03
C ALA A 163 -15.24 -12.89 11.40
N LEU A 164 -15.33 -12.85 10.08
CA LEU A 164 -16.62 -12.81 9.37
C LEU A 164 -17.45 -14.09 9.54
N LYS A 165 -16.80 -15.26 9.72
CA LYS A 165 -17.51 -16.52 9.98
C LYS A 165 -18.00 -16.57 11.44
N GLU A 166 -17.19 -16.07 12.38
CA GLU A 166 -17.49 -16.05 13.81
C GLU A 166 -18.53 -14.99 14.19
N HIS A 167 -18.56 -13.86 13.45
CA HIS A 167 -19.41 -12.72 13.70
C HIS A 167 -20.30 -12.40 12.48
N PRO A 168 -21.48 -13.00 12.35
CA PRO A 168 -22.38 -12.82 11.19
C PRO A 168 -22.81 -11.36 10.95
N ASP A 169 -22.85 -10.56 12.00
CA ASP A 169 -23.26 -9.14 11.94
C ASP A 169 -22.10 -8.22 11.49
N LEU A 170 -20.85 -8.69 11.49
CA LEU A 170 -19.72 -7.94 10.97
C LEU A 170 -19.77 -7.88 9.44
N ASP A 171 -19.70 -6.70 8.86
CA ASP A 171 -19.48 -6.52 7.42
C ASP A 171 -18.06 -6.02 7.17
N ALA A 172 -17.29 -6.76 6.39
CA ALA A 172 -15.96 -6.35 5.95
C ALA A 172 -15.71 -6.77 4.51
N SER A 173 -14.92 -5.94 3.81
CA SER A 173 -14.33 -6.27 2.50
C SER A 173 -12.83 -6.04 2.54
N ILE A 174 -12.09 -6.73 1.69
CA ILE A 174 -10.64 -6.72 1.64
C ILE A 174 -10.17 -6.12 0.31
N VAL A 175 -9.23 -5.18 0.35
CA VAL A 175 -8.60 -4.62 -0.83
C VAL A 175 -7.16 -5.08 -0.92
N HIS A 176 -6.80 -5.77 -2.01
CA HIS A 176 -5.44 -6.18 -2.33
C HIS A 176 -4.86 -5.23 -3.37
N HIS A 177 -4.05 -4.28 -2.94
CA HIS A 177 -3.40 -3.36 -3.87
C HIS A 177 -2.04 -3.89 -4.34
N SER A 178 -1.65 -3.56 -5.58
CA SER A 178 -0.29 -3.71 -6.09
C SER A 178 0.65 -2.64 -5.48
N GLY A 179 1.84 -2.43 -6.01
CA GLY A 179 2.66 -1.28 -5.64
C GLY A 179 1.84 0.02 -5.74
N ILE A 180 2.15 1.02 -4.93
CA ILE A 180 1.45 2.31 -4.95
C ILE A 180 2.38 3.38 -5.50
N CYS A 181 1.87 4.23 -6.39
CA CYS A 181 2.58 5.41 -6.91
C CYS A 181 1.63 6.61 -6.94
N GLY A 182 2.17 7.81 -7.12
CA GLY A 182 1.38 9.04 -7.21
C GLY A 182 1.91 10.15 -6.29
N PRO A 183 1.23 11.31 -6.26
CA PRO A 183 1.61 12.46 -5.43
C PRO A 183 1.27 12.25 -3.95
N TYR A 184 1.88 13.07 -3.07
CA TYR A 184 1.69 13.09 -1.62
C TYR A 184 2.29 11.90 -0.86
N ASP A 185 3.33 11.26 -1.41
CA ASP A 185 4.09 10.22 -0.70
C ASP A 185 5.23 10.85 0.12
N TYR A 186 4.90 11.42 1.25
CA TYR A 186 5.87 12.04 2.16
C TYR A 186 6.76 11.02 2.89
N ALA A 187 6.42 9.73 2.82
CA ALA A 187 7.25 8.66 3.36
C ALA A 187 8.36 8.23 2.37
N PHE A 188 8.32 8.72 1.14
CA PHE A 188 9.27 8.35 0.08
C PHE A 188 9.39 6.83 -0.10
N GLY A 189 8.26 6.17 -0.37
CA GLY A 189 8.23 4.75 -0.73
C GLY A 189 9.09 4.45 -1.98
N SER A 190 9.18 3.18 -2.33
CA SER A 190 10.11 2.69 -3.36
C SER A 190 9.99 3.42 -4.70
N VAL A 191 8.75 3.62 -5.20
CA VAL A 191 8.52 4.28 -6.50
C VAL A 191 8.89 5.76 -6.43
N THR A 192 8.44 6.47 -5.41
CA THR A 192 8.72 7.90 -5.22
C THR A 192 10.22 8.16 -5.05
N SER A 193 10.91 7.33 -4.27
CA SER A 193 12.37 7.41 -4.11
C SER A 193 13.09 7.15 -5.43
N MET A 194 12.65 6.17 -6.22
CA MET A 194 13.24 5.87 -7.53
C MET A 194 13.06 7.05 -8.49
N VAL A 195 11.87 7.63 -8.55
CA VAL A 195 11.59 8.83 -9.38
C VAL A 195 12.51 9.98 -8.97
N ARG A 196 12.56 10.32 -7.69
CA ARG A 196 13.41 11.38 -7.17
C ARG A 196 14.89 11.15 -7.49
N ASP A 197 15.41 9.96 -7.20
CA ASP A 197 16.83 9.67 -7.33
C ASP A 197 17.26 9.60 -8.81
N PHE A 198 16.38 9.16 -9.70
CA PHE A 198 16.61 9.20 -11.14
C PHE A 198 16.67 10.66 -11.65
N LEU A 199 15.70 11.48 -11.27
CA LEU A 199 15.63 12.89 -11.70
C LEU A 199 16.80 13.73 -11.16
N GLN A 200 17.31 13.39 -9.98
CA GLN A 200 18.53 14.00 -9.41
C GLN A 200 19.82 13.42 -10.00
N GLY A 201 19.76 12.50 -10.95
CA GLY A 201 20.92 11.85 -11.56
C GLY A 201 21.68 10.91 -10.65
N LYS A 202 21.14 10.57 -9.49
CA LYS A 202 21.71 9.62 -8.52
C LYS A 202 21.52 8.16 -8.94
N MET A 203 20.40 7.85 -9.58
CA MET A 203 20.09 6.54 -10.12
C MET A 203 20.23 6.53 -11.64
N LYS A 204 21.16 5.75 -12.16
CA LYS A 204 21.42 5.62 -13.61
C LYS A 204 21.31 4.19 -14.12
N MET A 205 21.08 3.25 -13.23
CA MET A 205 21.00 1.82 -13.57
C MET A 205 19.76 1.21 -12.95
N GLY A 206 19.13 0.32 -13.70
CA GLY A 206 18.07 -0.57 -13.25
C GLY A 206 18.35 -2.00 -13.65
N ILE A 207 17.50 -2.90 -13.22
CA ILE A 207 17.54 -4.32 -13.56
C ILE A 207 16.35 -4.61 -14.47
N GLU A 208 16.54 -5.46 -15.46
CA GLU A 208 15.45 -5.97 -16.28
C GLU A 208 14.41 -6.66 -15.42
N GLY A 209 13.15 -6.28 -15.64
CA GLY A 209 12.02 -6.80 -14.90
C GLY A 209 10.80 -5.88 -15.04
N THR A 210 9.76 -6.25 -14.35
CA THR A 210 8.47 -5.58 -14.40
C THR A 210 7.98 -5.23 -13.00
N PHE A 211 7.10 -4.25 -12.92
CA PHE A 211 6.30 -3.96 -11.73
C PHE A 211 4.90 -3.54 -12.14
N ASN A 212 4.03 -3.59 -11.16
CA ASN A 212 2.67 -3.10 -11.25
C ASN A 212 2.45 -2.14 -10.08
N SER A 213 2.01 -0.92 -10.38
CA SER A 213 1.76 0.10 -9.35
C SER A 213 0.50 0.88 -9.68
N VAL A 214 -0.46 0.81 -8.77
CA VAL A 214 -1.72 1.56 -8.85
C VAL A 214 -1.49 3.01 -8.43
N ASP A 215 -2.20 3.95 -9.07
CA ASP A 215 -2.20 5.34 -8.61
C ASP A 215 -2.91 5.45 -7.25
N VAL A 216 -2.27 6.13 -6.31
CA VAL A 216 -2.80 6.27 -4.94
C VAL A 216 -4.17 6.94 -4.89
N ARG A 217 -4.46 7.85 -5.83
CA ARG A 217 -5.74 8.57 -5.90
C ARG A 217 -6.86 7.67 -6.37
N ASP A 218 -6.59 6.81 -7.35
CA ASP A 218 -7.55 5.85 -7.89
C ASP A 218 -7.77 4.70 -6.89
N LEU A 219 -6.69 4.27 -6.21
CA LEU A 219 -6.79 3.32 -5.12
C LEU A 219 -7.63 3.88 -3.97
N ALA A 220 -7.41 5.12 -3.55
CA ALA A 220 -8.19 5.77 -2.50
C ALA A 220 -9.68 5.86 -2.88
N GLU A 221 -9.99 6.20 -4.12
CA GLU A 221 -11.36 6.21 -4.64
C GLU A 221 -11.98 4.81 -4.61
N GLY A 222 -11.26 3.79 -5.06
CA GLY A 222 -11.69 2.40 -5.02
C GLY A 222 -11.96 1.91 -3.58
N VAL A 223 -11.11 2.28 -2.62
CA VAL A 223 -11.30 1.96 -1.19
C VAL A 223 -12.55 2.62 -0.63
N ILE A 224 -12.79 3.90 -0.95
CA ILE A 224 -14.02 4.60 -0.54
C ILE A 224 -15.26 3.96 -1.19
N ALA A 225 -15.16 3.60 -2.47
CA ALA A 225 -16.22 2.88 -3.16
C ALA A 225 -16.50 1.50 -2.52
N ALA A 226 -15.48 0.83 -1.98
CA ALA A 226 -15.65 -0.43 -1.27
C ALA A 226 -16.42 -0.24 0.07
N CYS A 227 -16.32 0.92 0.73
CA CYS A 227 -17.16 1.22 1.90
C CYS A 227 -18.65 1.20 1.53
N GLU A 228 -19.00 1.70 0.36
CA GLU A 228 -20.38 1.84 -0.09
C GLU A 228 -20.92 0.59 -0.80
N ARG A 229 -20.11 -0.06 -1.64
CA ARG A 229 -20.53 -1.10 -2.60
C ARG A 229 -19.84 -2.44 -2.42
N GLY A 230 -18.77 -2.50 -1.63
CA GLY A 230 -18.06 -3.74 -1.39
C GLY A 230 -18.97 -4.79 -0.74
N ARG A 231 -18.93 -6.03 -1.22
CA ARG A 231 -19.72 -7.11 -0.64
C ARG A 231 -18.99 -7.73 0.56
N ARG A 232 -19.77 -8.13 1.54
CA ARG A 232 -19.29 -8.81 2.74
C ARG A 232 -18.43 -10.03 2.41
N GLY A 233 -17.22 -10.10 2.93
CA GLY A 233 -16.28 -11.22 2.75
C GLY A 233 -15.55 -11.24 1.41
N GLU A 234 -15.81 -10.28 0.53
CA GLU A 234 -15.18 -10.26 -0.79
C GLU A 234 -13.82 -9.56 -0.76
N CYS A 235 -12.90 -10.16 -1.51
CA CYS A 235 -11.60 -9.60 -1.83
C CYS A 235 -11.66 -8.87 -3.17
N TYR A 236 -10.99 -7.73 -3.28
CA TYR A 236 -10.90 -6.94 -4.50
C TYR A 236 -9.44 -6.61 -4.81
N ILE A 237 -8.94 -7.05 -5.95
CA ILE A 237 -7.63 -6.64 -6.44
C ILE A 237 -7.75 -5.28 -7.11
N MET A 238 -6.91 -4.33 -6.67
CA MET A 238 -6.78 -3.00 -7.24
C MET A 238 -5.34 -2.80 -7.69
N SER A 239 -5.11 -2.91 -8.98
CA SER A 239 -3.80 -2.79 -9.62
C SER A 239 -3.90 -1.98 -10.91
N ASN A 240 -2.79 -1.83 -11.61
CA ASN A 240 -2.68 -1.13 -12.87
C ASN A 240 -2.02 -2.01 -13.95
N GLU A 241 -1.56 -1.39 -15.01
CA GLU A 241 -0.80 -2.03 -16.06
C GLU A 241 0.59 -2.50 -15.59
N VAL A 242 1.11 -3.53 -16.24
CA VAL A 242 2.49 -4.00 -16.02
C VAL A 242 3.45 -3.08 -16.76
N VAL A 243 4.44 -2.55 -16.03
CA VAL A 243 5.42 -1.60 -16.56
C VAL A 243 6.82 -2.21 -16.47
N THR A 244 7.62 -2.12 -17.54
CA THR A 244 9.02 -2.54 -17.51
C THR A 244 9.91 -1.46 -16.88
N MET A 245 11.07 -1.86 -16.37
CA MET A 245 12.09 -0.91 -15.89
C MET A 245 12.50 0.08 -16.97
N ARG A 246 12.53 -0.33 -18.25
CA ARG A 246 12.86 0.55 -19.40
C ARG A 246 11.78 1.61 -19.60
N ASP A 247 10.50 1.19 -19.53
CA ASP A 247 9.38 2.13 -19.63
C ASP A 247 9.38 3.13 -18.50
N MET A 248 9.69 2.68 -17.26
CA MET A 248 9.79 3.56 -16.11
C MET A 248 10.82 4.67 -16.34
N PHE A 249 12.03 4.35 -16.78
CA PHE A 249 13.06 5.35 -17.08
C PHE A 249 12.65 6.28 -18.23
N ARG A 250 12.02 5.72 -19.27
CA ARG A 250 11.50 6.52 -20.39
C ARG A 250 10.44 7.52 -19.91
N LEU A 251 9.44 7.06 -19.15
CA LEU A 251 8.36 7.89 -18.61
C LEU A 251 8.89 9.00 -17.68
N MET A 252 9.88 8.68 -16.84
CA MET A 252 10.52 9.69 -15.99
C MET A 252 11.23 10.76 -16.80
N ASN A 253 11.96 10.40 -17.88
CA ASN A 253 12.57 11.37 -18.78
C ASN A 253 11.52 12.24 -19.48
N GLU A 254 10.48 11.63 -20.03
CA GLU A 254 9.40 12.32 -20.76
C GLU A 254 8.65 13.31 -19.84
N SER A 255 8.42 12.95 -18.58
CA SER A 255 7.67 13.79 -17.61
C SER A 255 8.35 15.12 -17.29
N VAL A 256 9.66 15.23 -17.50
CA VAL A 256 10.45 16.46 -17.23
C VAL A 256 11.11 17.06 -18.46
N GLY A 257 10.93 16.43 -19.62
CA GLY A 257 11.60 16.86 -20.87
C GLY A 257 13.12 16.65 -20.82
N LEU A 258 13.60 15.69 -20.03
CA LEU A 258 15.02 15.36 -19.91
C LEU A 258 15.39 14.15 -20.79
N SER A 259 16.69 13.98 -20.97
CA SER A 259 17.28 12.83 -21.68
C SER A 259 18.42 12.24 -20.86
N HIS A 260 18.14 11.95 -19.59
CA HIS A 260 19.12 11.24 -18.75
C HIS A 260 19.45 9.88 -19.36
N ARG A 261 20.74 9.59 -19.48
CA ARG A 261 21.20 8.26 -19.89
C ARG A 261 21.00 7.27 -18.75
N TYR A 262 20.45 6.12 -19.06
CA TYR A 262 20.24 5.03 -18.13
C TYR A 262 20.64 3.68 -18.76
N TYR A 263 20.93 2.74 -17.90
CA TYR A 263 21.28 1.37 -18.29
C TYR A 263 20.36 0.40 -17.58
N VAL A 264 19.87 -0.61 -18.30
CA VAL A 264 19.08 -1.69 -17.70
C VAL A 264 19.90 -2.96 -17.88
N LEU A 265 20.38 -3.48 -16.76
CA LEU A 265 21.19 -4.71 -16.72
C LEU A 265 20.27 -5.91 -16.92
N SER A 266 20.75 -6.93 -17.67
CA SER A 266 20.02 -8.19 -17.72
C SER A 266 20.05 -8.88 -16.35
N ARG A 267 19.11 -9.81 -16.17
CA ARG A 267 18.97 -10.54 -14.90
C ARG A 267 20.25 -11.31 -14.53
N GLU A 268 20.92 -11.91 -15.52
CA GLU A 268 22.16 -12.68 -15.32
C GLU A 268 23.27 -11.78 -14.77
N PHE A 269 23.44 -10.59 -15.34
CA PHE A 269 24.41 -9.61 -14.83
C PHE A 269 24.04 -9.08 -13.45
N ALA A 270 22.75 -8.95 -13.15
CA ALA A 270 22.30 -8.51 -11.83
C ALA A 270 22.65 -9.53 -10.74
N HIS A 271 22.47 -10.84 -10.97
CA HIS A 271 22.88 -11.89 -10.02
C HIS A 271 24.38 -11.86 -9.74
N VAL A 272 25.22 -11.66 -10.77
CA VAL A 272 26.67 -11.49 -10.58
C VAL A 272 26.96 -10.26 -9.71
N GLY A 273 26.25 -9.15 -9.96
CA GLY A 273 26.36 -7.93 -9.17
C GLY A 273 25.99 -8.14 -7.69
N VAL A 274 24.91 -8.84 -7.41
CA VAL A 274 24.45 -9.17 -6.03
C VAL A 274 25.54 -9.98 -5.31
N TRP A 275 26.16 -10.96 -5.97
CA TRP A 275 27.23 -11.75 -5.37
C TRP A 275 28.41 -10.88 -4.92
N PHE A 276 28.88 -9.96 -5.78
CA PHE A 276 29.98 -9.03 -5.45
C PHE A 276 29.58 -8.03 -4.35
N LEU A 277 28.37 -7.46 -4.42
CA LEU A 277 27.86 -6.52 -3.42
C LEU A 277 27.65 -7.19 -2.06
N GLY A 278 27.17 -8.44 -2.04
CA GLY A 278 27.05 -9.25 -0.85
C GLY A 278 28.41 -9.56 -0.17
N LEU A 279 29.47 -9.75 -0.98
CA LEU A 279 30.82 -9.85 -0.45
C LEU A 279 31.27 -8.52 0.18
N ALA A 280 31.05 -7.41 -0.54
CA ALA A 280 31.45 -6.08 -0.07
C ALA A 280 30.68 -5.66 1.20
N SER A 281 29.39 -6.02 1.33
CA SER A 281 28.57 -5.71 2.51
C SER A 281 29.12 -6.36 3.78
N LYS A 282 29.71 -7.56 3.69
CA LYS A 282 30.37 -8.22 4.84
C LYS A 282 31.55 -7.43 5.38
N PHE A 283 32.22 -6.63 4.55
CA PHE A 283 33.33 -5.78 4.95
C PHE A 283 32.90 -4.37 5.35
N THR A 284 31.82 -3.86 4.76
CA THR A 284 31.36 -2.48 4.99
C THR A 284 30.28 -2.36 6.06
N GLY A 285 29.64 -3.47 6.43
CA GLY A 285 28.50 -3.48 7.38
C GLY A 285 27.23 -2.75 6.87
N LYS A 286 27.20 -2.39 5.58
CA LYS A 286 26.04 -1.73 4.96
C LYS A 286 25.23 -2.75 4.17
N ASP A 287 23.90 -2.67 4.28
CA ASP A 287 23.01 -3.48 3.46
C ASP A 287 23.27 -3.17 1.97
N PRO A 288 23.37 -4.18 1.10
CA PRO A 288 23.59 -3.97 -0.31
C PRO A 288 22.37 -3.30 -0.95
N LEU A 289 22.61 -2.34 -1.84
CA LEU A 289 21.54 -1.65 -2.61
C LEU A 289 20.77 -2.62 -3.51
N LEU A 290 21.35 -3.75 -3.86
CA LEU A 290 20.81 -4.80 -4.70
C LEU A 290 20.84 -6.13 -3.95
N SER A 291 19.69 -6.82 -3.88
CA SER A 291 19.54 -8.11 -3.24
C SER A 291 18.84 -9.10 -4.17
N GLU A 292 18.99 -10.40 -3.91
CA GLU A 292 18.22 -11.45 -4.60
C GLU A 292 16.71 -11.21 -4.48
N PHE A 293 16.26 -10.66 -3.37
CA PHE A 293 14.85 -10.31 -3.17
C PHE A 293 14.39 -9.21 -4.15
N ASN A 294 15.20 -8.17 -4.38
CA ASN A 294 14.88 -7.15 -5.38
C ASN A 294 14.78 -7.72 -6.79
N ILE A 295 15.69 -8.63 -7.14
CA ILE A 295 15.66 -9.32 -8.44
C ILE A 295 14.39 -10.17 -8.56
N TYR A 296 14.03 -10.92 -7.50
CA TYR A 296 12.81 -11.72 -7.47
C TYR A 296 11.57 -10.82 -7.68
N MET A 297 11.44 -9.73 -6.92
CA MET A 297 10.27 -8.82 -6.99
C MET A 297 10.07 -8.21 -8.39
N LEU A 298 11.16 -7.93 -9.11
CA LEU A 298 11.11 -7.43 -10.49
C LEU A 298 10.81 -8.52 -11.53
N ASN A 299 11.06 -9.79 -11.19
CA ASN A 299 10.91 -10.90 -12.13
C ASN A 299 9.75 -11.84 -11.80
N ARG A 300 9.01 -11.58 -10.71
CA ARG A 300 7.79 -12.32 -10.39
C ARG A 300 6.67 -11.97 -11.39
N ASN A 301 5.64 -12.80 -11.43
CA ASN A 301 4.42 -12.45 -12.16
C ASN A 301 3.72 -11.24 -11.50
N ASN A 302 3.59 -10.14 -12.23
CA ASN A 302 2.95 -8.90 -11.82
C ASN A 302 1.65 -8.62 -12.60
N GLU A 303 1.06 -9.63 -13.23
CA GLU A 303 -0.20 -9.52 -13.96
C GLU A 303 -1.38 -9.86 -13.05
N TYR A 304 -2.24 -8.89 -12.77
CA TYR A 304 -3.38 -9.04 -11.89
C TYR A 304 -4.70 -8.84 -12.65
N ASP A 305 -5.76 -9.51 -12.22
CA ASP A 305 -7.11 -9.36 -12.75
C ASP A 305 -7.93 -8.43 -11.84
N CYS A 306 -8.20 -7.21 -12.29
CA CYS A 306 -9.00 -6.22 -11.56
C CYS A 306 -10.48 -6.22 -11.97
N SER A 307 -10.89 -7.11 -12.86
CA SER A 307 -12.24 -7.10 -13.47
C SER A 307 -13.37 -7.15 -12.44
N LYS A 308 -13.14 -7.75 -11.27
CA LYS A 308 -14.10 -7.77 -10.16
C LYS A 308 -14.26 -6.38 -9.53
N ALA A 309 -13.17 -5.72 -9.20
CA ALA A 309 -13.20 -4.36 -8.67
C ALA A 309 -13.78 -3.36 -9.67
N GLU A 310 -13.45 -3.50 -10.96
CA GLU A 310 -14.02 -2.67 -12.03
C GLU A 310 -15.54 -2.83 -12.10
N ARG A 311 -16.02 -4.06 -12.13
CA ARG A 311 -17.43 -4.38 -12.30
C ARG A 311 -18.28 -4.02 -11.08
N GLU A 312 -17.80 -4.30 -9.87
CA GLU A 312 -18.58 -4.20 -8.64
C GLU A 312 -18.40 -2.86 -7.92
N LEU A 313 -17.19 -2.27 -7.99
CA LEU A 313 -16.87 -1.02 -7.32
C LEU A 313 -16.77 0.18 -8.29
N GLY A 314 -16.73 -0.08 -9.61
CA GLY A 314 -16.45 0.94 -10.61
C GLY A 314 -15.00 1.43 -10.54
N PHE A 315 -14.09 0.57 -10.06
CA PHE A 315 -12.67 0.90 -10.01
C PHE A 315 -12.11 1.11 -11.41
N HIS A 316 -11.37 2.20 -11.59
CA HIS A 316 -10.61 2.48 -12.80
C HIS A 316 -9.28 3.09 -12.41
N CYS A 317 -8.21 2.64 -13.03
CA CYS A 317 -6.89 3.21 -12.80
C CYS A 317 -6.48 4.05 -14.01
N ARG A 318 -5.94 5.25 -13.74
CA ARG A 318 -5.34 6.10 -14.78
C ARG A 318 -4.10 5.46 -15.38
N PRO A 319 -3.70 5.82 -16.60
CA PRO A 319 -2.45 5.35 -17.20
C PRO A 319 -1.25 5.65 -16.29
N PHE A 320 -0.35 4.70 -16.15
CA PHE A 320 0.84 4.82 -15.29
C PHE A 320 1.70 6.02 -15.65
N SER A 321 1.74 6.41 -16.92
CA SER A 321 2.42 7.62 -17.41
C SER A 321 1.89 8.92 -16.77
N GLU A 322 0.59 8.96 -16.48
CA GLU A 322 -0.03 10.09 -15.79
C GLU A 322 0.39 10.12 -14.31
N SER A 323 0.38 8.97 -13.66
CA SER A 323 0.83 8.83 -12.26
C SER A 323 2.28 9.29 -12.08
N ILE A 324 3.18 8.93 -13.01
CA ILE A 324 4.58 9.37 -12.96
C ILE A 324 4.71 10.88 -13.20
N ARG A 325 4.01 11.42 -14.19
CA ARG A 325 4.01 12.86 -14.47
C ARG A 325 3.55 13.66 -13.23
N ASP A 326 2.47 13.25 -12.62
CA ASP A 326 1.90 13.94 -11.45
C ASP A 326 2.75 13.76 -10.19
N THR A 327 3.40 12.61 -10.01
CA THR A 327 4.41 12.41 -8.96
C THR A 327 5.57 13.39 -9.13
N VAL A 328 6.06 13.57 -10.36
CA VAL A 328 7.15 14.51 -10.66
C VAL A 328 6.72 15.97 -10.42
N ALA A 329 5.48 16.32 -10.82
CA ALA A 329 4.95 17.66 -10.58
C ALA A 329 4.89 17.97 -9.09
N TRP A 330 4.34 17.04 -8.29
CA TRP A 330 4.30 17.16 -6.84
C TRP A 330 5.69 17.25 -6.19
N LEU A 331 6.66 16.42 -6.62
CA LEU A 331 8.04 16.48 -6.10
C LEU A 331 8.71 17.85 -6.38
N ARG A 332 8.33 18.53 -7.47
CA ARG A 332 8.80 19.88 -7.79
C ARG A 332 8.11 20.94 -6.94
N GLU A 333 6.80 20.84 -6.77
CA GLU A 333 6.00 21.78 -5.95
C GLU A 333 6.44 21.78 -4.48
N GLU A 334 6.78 20.62 -3.94
CA GLU A 334 7.27 20.47 -2.57
C GLU A 334 8.79 20.70 -2.44
N GLU A 335 9.47 21.16 -3.51
CA GLU A 335 10.91 21.43 -3.54
C GLU A 335 11.80 20.21 -3.21
N PHE A 336 11.28 18.99 -3.32
CA PHE A 336 12.06 17.76 -3.11
C PHE A 336 13.01 17.44 -4.28
N LEU A 337 12.85 18.09 -5.43
CA LEU A 337 13.80 18.09 -6.52
C LEU A 337 14.55 19.40 -6.48
N SER A 338 15.84 19.36 -6.12
CA SER A 338 16.72 20.52 -6.26
C SER A 338 16.63 21.05 -7.70
N ALA A 339 16.57 22.35 -7.89
CA ALA A 339 16.66 22.94 -9.20
C ALA A 339 17.91 22.40 -9.92
N ALA A 340 17.72 21.71 -11.06
CA ALA A 340 18.80 21.17 -11.88
C ALA A 340 19.45 22.32 -12.66
#